data_f1375dff333dd54d62dbb25dc8b1d47c
#
_entry.id   f1375dff333dd54d62dbb25dc8b1d47c
#
_cell.length_a   1.000
_cell.length_b   1.000
_cell.length_c   1.000
_cell.angle_alpha   90.00
_cell.angle_beta   90.00
_cell.angle_gamma   90.00
#
_symmetry.space_group_name_H-M   'P 1'
#
loop_
_entity.id
_entity.type
_entity.pdbx_description
1 polymer ?
#
loop_
_entity_poly.entity_id
_entity_poly.type
_entity_poly.pdbx_seq_one_letter_code
_entity_poly.pdbx_strand_id
1 'polypeptide(L)'
;VTDDLAEARDRDLVQRIRRGDGEAFRGLFGRYSPSAMSLARRVVRQPFLAEEIVQEAFLAVWRNPAGYDPQRGSVRAWLMGMVHHRAVDAVRREESQRRRTEESQLSDPVVQPDPADDVVDQIGLPEERR
;
A
#
# COMPACT_ATOMS: atom_id res chain seq x y z
N VAL A 1 5.88 19.00 19.84
CA VAL A 1 5.96 18.24 21.07
C VAL A 1 5.10 17.00 20.97
N THR A 2 3.80 17.18 20.72
CA THR A 2 2.89 16.04 20.54
C THR A 2 3.31 15.20 19.32
N ASP A 3 3.72 15.85 18.25
CA ASP A 3 4.15 15.16 17.04
C ASP A 3 5.44 14.39 17.27
N ASP A 4 6.36 14.95 18.06
CA ASP A 4 7.61 14.27 18.38
C ASP A 4 7.38 13.01 19.18
N LEU A 5 6.45 13.06 20.13
CA LEU A 5 6.09 11.89 20.92
C LEU A 5 5.41 10.83 20.08
N ALA A 6 4.54 11.27 19.16
CA ALA A 6 3.86 10.34 18.26
C ALA A 6 4.86 9.65 17.34
N GLU A 7 5.82 10.41 16.82
CA GLU A 7 6.86 9.83 15.96
C GLU A 7 7.73 8.83 16.72
N ALA A 8 8.07 9.17 17.98
CA ALA A 8 8.88 8.26 18.79
C ALA A 8 8.14 6.95 19.05
N ARG A 9 6.85 7.04 19.32
CA ARG A 9 6.02 5.84 19.50
C ARG A 9 5.95 5.01 18.22
N ASP A 10 5.78 5.69 17.10
CA ASP A 10 5.69 4.99 15.81
C ASP A 10 6.98 4.26 15.50
N ARG A 11 8.11 4.89 15.74
CA ARG A 11 9.41 4.25 15.51
C ARG A 11 9.61 3.06 16.44
N ASP A 12 9.16 3.18 17.68
CA ASP A 12 9.22 2.07 18.62
C ASP A 12 8.37 0.89 18.12
N LEU A 13 7.16 1.18 17.62
CA LEU A 13 6.30 0.15 17.09
C LEU A 13 6.96 -0.57 15.91
N VAL A 14 7.56 0.18 14.99
CA VAL A 14 8.25 -0.42 13.85
C VAL A 14 9.40 -1.30 14.30
N GLN A 15 10.17 -0.86 15.29
CA GLN A 15 11.26 -1.67 15.82
C GLN A 15 10.76 -2.97 16.41
N ARG A 16 9.64 -2.93 17.10
CA ARG A 16 9.05 -4.14 17.66
C ARG A 16 8.50 -5.04 16.57
N ILE A 17 7.93 -4.46 15.51
CA ILE A 17 7.46 -5.23 14.36
C ILE A 17 8.64 -5.95 13.71
N ARG A 18 9.81 -5.33 13.67
CA ARG A 18 11.01 -5.98 13.14
C ARG A 18 11.38 -7.24 13.90
N ARG A 19 10.95 -7.33 15.16
CA ARG A 19 11.18 -8.51 15.99
C ARG A 19 10.02 -9.49 15.95
N GLY A 20 9.01 -9.22 15.12
CA GLY A 20 7.87 -10.09 14.97
C GLY A 20 6.76 -9.85 15.97
N ASP A 21 6.72 -8.68 16.60
CA ASP A 21 5.72 -8.36 17.60
C ASP A 21 4.39 -8.01 16.95
N GLY A 22 3.45 -8.98 16.99
CA GLY A 22 2.14 -8.79 16.38
C GLY A 22 1.28 -7.75 17.07
N GLU A 23 1.48 -7.55 18.38
CA GLU A 23 0.74 -6.52 19.09
C GLU A 23 1.17 -5.13 18.65
N ALA A 24 2.47 -4.95 18.41
CA ALA A 24 2.96 -3.69 17.89
C ALA A 24 2.37 -3.42 16.50
N PHE A 25 2.26 -4.45 15.68
CA PHE A 25 1.64 -4.31 14.38
C PHE A 25 0.17 -3.89 14.50
N ARG A 26 -0.56 -4.54 15.39
CA ARG A 26 -1.98 -4.17 15.62
C ARG A 26 -2.10 -2.74 16.12
N GLY A 27 -1.15 -2.31 16.96
CA GLY A 27 -1.13 -0.93 17.46
C GLY A 27 -0.93 0.07 16.33
N LEU A 28 0.01 -0.22 15.44
CA LEU A 28 0.26 0.65 14.29
C LEU A 28 -0.95 0.67 13.37
N PHE A 29 -1.55 -0.47 13.11
CA PHE A 29 -2.74 -0.57 12.29
C PHE A 29 -3.89 0.24 12.87
N GLY A 30 -4.17 0.08 14.17
CA GLY A 30 -5.25 0.82 14.80
C GLY A 30 -5.05 2.31 14.77
N ARG A 31 -3.79 2.73 14.88
CA ARG A 31 -3.43 4.13 14.88
C ARG A 31 -3.63 4.79 13.53
N TYR A 32 -3.29 4.10 12.44
CA TYR A 32 -3.23 4.74 11.12
C TYR A 32 -4.24 4.22 10.12
N SER A 33 -4.97 3.15 10.40
CA SER A 33 -5.91 2.63 9.41
C SER A 33 -7.02 3.62 9.05
N PRO A 34 -7.56 4.42 10.00
CA PRO A 34 -8.58 5.40 9.58
C PRO A 34 -8.03 6.44 8.62
N SER A 35 -6.82 6.97 8.90
CA SER A 35 -6.19 7.95 8.02
C SER A 35 -5.85 7.34 6.68
N ALA A 36 -5.36 6.11 6.68
CA ALA A 36 -5.02 5.40 5.45
C ALA A 36 -6.27 5.16 4.60
N MET A 37 -7.37 4.78 5.23
CA MET A 37 -8.64 4.60 4.50
C MET A 37 -9.13 5.90 3.90
N SER A 38 -9.05 6.99 4.65
CA SER A 38 -9.43 8.31 4.13
C SER A 38 -8.62 8.66 2.91
N LEU A 39 -7.31 8.43 2.97
CA LEU A 39 -6.43 8.73 1.85
C LEU A 39 -6.77 7.87 0.64
N ALA A 40 -6.92 6.56 0.86
CA ALA A 40 -7.21 5.65 -0.24
C ALA A 40 -8.53 6.01 -0.91
N ARG A 41 -9.55 6.36 -0.12
CA ARG A 41 -10.86 6.71 -0.65
C ARG A 41 -10.85 8.00 -1.47
N ARG A 42 -9.91 8.87 -1.21
CA ARG A 42 -9.80 10.11 -2.01
C ARG A 42 -9.24 9.84 -3.39
N VAL A 43 -8.47 8.77 -3.52
CA VAL A 43 -7.85 8.43 -4.80
C VAL A 43 -8.68 7.42 -5.57
N VAL A 44 -9.15 6.36 -4.89
CA VAL A 44 -10.02 5.36 -5.52
C VAL A 44 -11.41 5.50 -4.94
N ARG A 45 -12.42 5.49 -5.79
CA ARG A 45 -13.77 5.76 -5.34
C ARG A 45 -14.51 4.53 -4.82
N GLN A 46 -14.01 3.38 -5.15
CA GLN A 46 -14.65 2.12 -4.74
C GLN A 46 -14.17 1.76 -3.33
N PRO A 47 -15.08 1.70 -2.35
CA PRO A 47 -14.68 1.43 -0.96
C PRO A 47 -13.96 0.10 -0.79
N PHE A 48 -14.39 -0.91 -1.53
CA PHE A 48 -13.79 -2.23 -1.45
C PHE A 48 -12.33 -2.20 -1.91
N LEU A 49 -12.07 -1.49 -2.98
CA LEU A 49 -10.72 -1.34 -3.51
C LEU A 49 -9.84 -0.55 -2.54
N ALA A 50 -10.40 0.50 -1.94
CA ALA A 50 -9.67 1.28 -0.94
C ALA A 50 -9.25 0.39 0.25
N GLU A 51 -10.14 -0.46 0.69
CA GLU A 51 -9.85 -1.38 1.78
C GLU A 51 -8.73 -2.34 1.42
N GLU A 52 -8.77 -2.89 0.22
CA GLU A 52 -7.71 -3.77 -0.26
C GLU A 52 -6.35 -3.08 -0.26
N ILE A 53 -6.33 -1.83 -0.74
CA ILE A 53 -5.10 -1.07 -0.81
C ILE A 53 -4.50 -0.86 0.57
N VAL A 54 -5.34 -0.51 1.54
CA VAL A 54 -4.89 -0.30 2.92
C VAL A 54 -4.35 -1.60 3.50
N GLN A 55 -5.06 -2.71 3.28
CA GLN A 55 -4.61 -4.01 3.78
C GLN A 55 -3.26 -4.38 3.19
N GLU A 56 -3.08 -4.16 1.90
CA GLU A 56 -1.82 -4.49 1.23
C GLU A 56 -0.67 -3.64 1.75
N ALA A 57 -0.93 -2.35 2.01
CA ALA A 57 0.10 -1.48 2.55
C ALA A 57 0.56 -1.96 3.93
N PHE A 58 -0.38 -2.32 4.79
CA PHE A 58 -0.02 -2.82 6.12
C PHE A 58 0.66 -4.18 6.06
N LEU A 59 0.24 -5.05 5.14
CA LEU A 59 0.95 -6.32 4.94
C LEU A 59 2.38 -6.09 4.49
N ALA A 60 2.62 -5.07 3.68
CA ALA A 60 3.98 -4.72 3.27
C ALA A 60 4.81 -4.30 4.47
N VAL A 61 4.22 -3.56 5.41
CA VAL A 61 4.91 -3.18 6.65
C VAL A 61 5.29 -4.44 7.43
N TRP A 62 4.36 -5.38 7.57
CA TRP A 62 4.62 -6.60 8.31
C TRP A 62 5.72 -7.45 7.67
N ARG A 63 5.70 -7.52 6.35
CA ARG A 63 6.67 -8.36 5.62
C ARG A 63 8.05 -7.73 5.54
N ASN A 64 8.11 -6.41 5.50
CA ASN A 64 9.40 -5.72 5.35
C ASN A 64 9.44 -4.45 6.19
N PRO A 65 9.42 -4.58 7.53
CA PRO A 65 9.52 -3.39 8.38
C PRO A 65 10.87 -2.70 8.26
N ALA A 66 11.88 -3.40 7.77
CA ALA A 66 13.19 -2.80 7.52
C ALA A 66 13.17 -1.79 6.38
N GLY A 67 12.09 -1.76 5.59
CA GLY A 67 11.95 -0.75 4.54
C GLY A 67 11.79 0.67 5.06
N TYR A 68 11.46 0.82 6.33
CA TYR A 68 11.40 2.15 6.93
C TYR A 68 12.79 2.69 7.20
N ASP A 69 13.03 3.91 6.74
CA ASP A 69 14.31 4.60 6.98
C ASP A 69 14.02 5.91 7.70
N PRO A 70 14.41 6.01 8.99
CA PRO A 70 14.14 7.23 9.79
C PRO A 70 14.73 8.49 9.18
N GLN A 71 15.79 8.37 8.40
CA GLN A 71 16.42 9.53 7.79
C GLN A 71 15.65 10.09 6.63
N ARG A 72 14.72 9.32 6.08
CA ARG A 72 13.92 9.74 4.95
C ARG A 72 12.54 10.29 5.33
N GLY A 73 12.21 10.24 6.60
CA GLY A 73 10.96 10.80 7.07
C GLY A 73 10.37 10.02 8.22
N SER A 74 9.15 10.41 8.59
CA SER A 74 8.44 9.77 9.68
C SER A 74 7.82 8.46 9.25
N VAL A 75 7.46 7.63 10.22
CA VAL A 75 6.72 6.40 9.95
C VAL A 75 5.39 6.73 9.27
N ARG A 76 4.73 7.78 9.73
CA ARG A 76 3.47 8.22 9.14
C ARG A 76 3.65 8.52 7.65
N ALA A 77 4.67 9.32 7.31
CA ALA A 77 4.91 9.70 5.91
C ALA A 77 5.22 8.47 5.06
N TRP A 78 6.01 7.55 5.58
CA TRP A 78 6.36 6.33 4.89
C TRP A 78 5.13 5.48 4.61
N LEU A 79 4.31 5.27 5.64
CA LEU A 79 3.11 4.46 5.52
C LEU A 79 2.08 5.09 4.58
N MET A 80 1.83 6.40 4.76
CA MET A 80 0.87 7.10 3.90
C MET A 80 1.35 7.15 2.45
N GLY A 81 2.66 7.26 2.26
CA GLY A 81 3.25 7.20 0.93
C GLY A 81 2.99 5.87 0.24
N MET A 82 3.11 4.78 0.99
CA MET A 82 2.80 3.47 0.44
C MET A 82 1.33 3.34 0.03
N VAL A 83 0.45 3.84 0.88
CA VAL A 83 -0.99 3.81 0.59
C VAL A 83 -1.29 4.63 -0.67
N HIS A 84 -0.75 5.83 -0.73
CA HIS A 84 -0.96 6.72 -1.87
C HIS A 84 -0.44 6.10 -3.17
N HIS A 85 0.77 5.57 -3.12
CA HIS A 85 1.38 4.96 -4.28
C HIS A 85 0.54 3.80 -4.82
N ARG A 86 0.08 2.93 -3.92
CA ARG A 86 -0.74 1.79 -4.32
C ARG A 86 -2.08 2.22 -4.87
N ALA A 87 -2.65 3.29 -4.31
CA ALA A 87 -3.93 3.82 -4.78
C ALA A 87 -3.80 4.41 -6.19
N VAL A 88 -2.74 5.17 -6.42
CA VAL A 88 -2.49 5.74 -7.75
C VAL A 88 -2.26 4.63 -8.77
N ASP A 89 -1.48 3.61 -8.39
CA ASP A 89 -1.24 2.47 -9.28
C ASP A 89 -2.55 1.75 -9.64
N ALA A 90 -3.45 1.62 -8.68
CA ALA A 90 -4.73 0.97 -8.92
C ALA A 90 -5.56 1.77 -9.94
N VAL A 91 -5.56 3.09 -9.83
CA VAL A 91 -6.28 3.95 -10.77
C VAL A 91 -5.68 3.80 -12.17
N ARG A 92 -4.36 3.82 -12.26
CA ARG A 92 -3.67 3.68 -13.54
C ARG A 92 -3.99 2.34 -14.20
N ARG A 93 -4.06 1.27 -13.42
CA ARG A 93 -4.40 -0.04 -13.96
C ARG A 93 -5.83 -0.08 -14.46
N GLU A 94 -6.76 0.54 -13.73
CA GLU A 94 -8.15 0.60 -14.17
C GLU A 94 -8.29 1.37 -15.48
N GLU A 95 -7.61 2.49 -15.59
CA GLU A 95 -7.65 3.29 -16.80
C GLU A 95 -7.04 2.55 -17.98
N SER A 96 -5.93 1.89 -17.73
CA SER A 96 -5.27 1.08 -18.77
C SER A 96 -6.15 -0.04 -19.24
N GLN A 97 -6.83 -0.70 -18.31
CA GLN A 97 -7.73 -1.80 -18.65
C GLN A 97 -8.93 -1.30 -19.43
N ARG A 98 -9.47 -0.16 -19.04
CA ARG A 98 -10.60 0.43 -19.75
C ARG A 98 -10.23 0.77 -21.19
N ARG A 99 -9.07 1.35 -21.41
CA ARG A 99 -8.57 1.66 -22.74
C ARG A 99 -8.40 0.40 -23.59
N ARG A 100 -7.86 -0.66 -23.02
CA ARG A 100 -7.70 -1.92 -23.73
C ARG A 100 -9.03 -2.50 -24.13
N THR A 101 -10.03 -2.42 -23.26
CA THR A 101 -11.37 -2.90 -23.55
C THR A 101 -11.98 -2.12 -24.70
N GLU A 102 -11.83 -0.81 -24.69
CA GLU A 102 -12.36 0.05 -25.76
C GLU A 102 -11.68 -0.26 -27.09
N GLU A 103 -10.36 -0.43 -27.06
CA GLU A 103 -9.62 -0.79 -28.26
C GLU A 103 -10.06 -2.16 -28.81
N SER A 104 -10.30 -3.11 -27.93
CA SER A 104 -10.75 -4.43 -28.32
C SER A 104 -12.13 -4.39 -28.99
N GLN A 105 -12.96 -3.45 -28.58
CA GLN A 105 -14.28 -3.30 -29.16
C GLN A 105 -14.23 -2.69 -30.56
N LEU A 106 -13.16 -1.93 -30.82
CA LEU A 106 -13.04 -1.22 -32.11
C LEU A 106 -12.19 -1.96 -33.13
N SER A 107 -11.47 -3.00 -32.72
CA SER A 107 -10.57 -3.74 -33.60
C SER A 107 -10.65 -5.23 -33.29
N ASP A 108 -9.91 -6.02 -34.10
CA ASP A 108 -9.82 -7.45 -33.86
C ASP A 108 -9.24 -7.73 -32.49
N PRO A 109 -9.63 -8.82 -31.86
CA PRO A 109 -9.10 -9.17 -30.55
C PRO A 109 -7.57 -9.29 -30.61
N VAL A 110 -6.93 -8.67 -29.62
CA VAL A 110 -5.48 -8.71 -29.46
C VAL A 110 -5.19 -9.37 -28.13
N VAL A 111 -4.19 -10.24 -28.12
CA VAL A 111 -3.77 -10.85 -26.85
C VAL A 111 -3.18 -9.79 -25.94
N GLN A 112 -3.74 -9.69 -24.75
CA GLN A 112 -3.32 -8.68 -23.79
C GLN A 112 -2.47 -9.34 -22.72
N PRO A 113 -1.46 -8.62 -22.19
CA PRO A 113 -0.72 -9.13 -21.05
C PRO A 113 -1.67 -9.32 -19.87
N ASP A 114 -1.40 -10.33 -19.08
CA ASP A 114 -2.19 -10.60 -17.90
C ASP A 114 -1.91 -9.53 -16.85
N PRO A 115 -2.93 -8.75 -16.45
CA PRO A 115 -2.71 -7.74 -15.41
C PRO A 115 -2.18 -8.31 -14.10
N ALA A 116 -2.38 -9.60 -13.86
CA ALA A 116 -1.88 -10.23 -12.65
C ALA A 116 -0.36 -10.25 -12.59
N ASP A 117 0.29 -10.28 -13.74
CA ASP A 117 1.76 -10.22 -13.77
C ASP A 117 2.27 -8.91 -13.18
N ASP A 118 1.62 -7.81 -13.52
CA ASP A 118 2.01 -6.51 -12.96
C ASP A 118 1.82 -6.46 -11.46
N VAL A 119 0.74 -7.06 -10.99
CA VAL A 119 0.44 -7.09 -9.57
C VAL A 119 1.48 -7.92 -8.83
N VAL A 120 1.85 -9.05 -9.39
CA VAL A 120 2.88 -9.92 -8.76
C VAL A 120 4.20 -9.18 -8.65
N ASP A 121 4.61 -8.49 -9.70
CA ASP A 121 5.86 -7.74 -9.67
C ASP A 121 5.87 -6.67 -8.60
N GLN A 122 4.76 -6.03 -8.36
CA GLN A 122 4.66 -4.96 -7.37
C GLN A 122 4.64 -5.49 -5.94
N ILE A 123 4.01 -6.62 -5.76
CA ILE A 123 3.88 -7.20 -4.43
C ILE A 123 5.15 -7.94 -4.05
N GLY A 124 5.62 -8.66 -5.02
CA GLY A 124 6.81 -9.41 -4.79
C GLY A 124 7.96 -8.58 -4.61
N LEU A 125 7.57 -8.55 -4.80
CA LEU A 125 8.42 -8.47 -4.52
C LEU A 125 9.00 -8.75 -3.53
N PRO A 126 8.89 -8.90 -3.42
CA PRO A 126 9.35 -9.39 -2.68
C PRO A 126 9.27 -10.28 -2.01
N GLU A 127 8.87 -10.31 -2.08
CA GLU A 127 8.57 -10.96 -1.45
C GLU A 127 8.62 -11.84 -1.29
N GLU A 128 8.45 -11.78 -1.66
CA GLU A 128 8.25 -12.50 -1.41
C GLU A 128 8.66 -13.18 -1.16
N ARG A 129 8.70 -13.00 -1.44
CA ARG A 129 8.85 -13.48 -1.18
C ARG A 129 9.26 -14.06 -0.46
N ARG A 130 9.08 -14.05 -0.14
CA ARG A 130 9.06 -14.50 0.74
C ARG A 130 9.35 -15.35 1.21
#